data_0daeb043a87d155f8f125ccdb37da68f
#
_entry.id   0daeb043a87d155f8f125ccdb37da68f
#
_cell.length_a   1.000
_cell.length_b   1.000
_cell.length_c   1.000
_cell.angle_alpha   90.00
_cell.angle_beta   90.00
_cell.angle_gamma   90.00
#
_symmetry.space_group_name_H-M   'P 1'
#
loop_
_entity.id
_entity.type
_entity.pdbx_description
1 polymer ?
#
loop_
_entity_poly.entity_id
_entity_poly.type
_entity_poly.pdbx_seq_one_letter_code
_entity_poly.pdbx_strand_id
1 'polypeptide(L)'
;MNNAMTGCLLAVLTLFPLTDALGLEAPPELGTPRNVTIPAKIRFSLDNGLNATLVPFGDVPKVAILARVRTGNLNEDGRTWLADLATDLMKEGTENYDARALAQAAARLGGALSIGVGSETTTVSIDVLSEFGPEAVALVAEVLQRPVFPESELPRIRQDFLRALAVSRSQPQALGAEAFSELVYPGHVFGTMFPTEEELNSYTIEDARAYYGENFGAKRTRIYVSGVFDEATIEEAIRSEFAGWKAGPDVYTDIPSPVTAAQGEFIDRPDAVQSNILLGLPVPDVSNPDYTRLQFTNNLFGSAGFLSRLIQNIREDKGYAYSPRSGISSHYRDAIWQLSANVDTESTGPALTEIFHEIRRMRDELPTDEEMILIGNYRAGVFTLANASRGGVLGTIAYMDFHDLPDSWLENYVERFLAVTAEQVRETARAYLSIDGMTLVVVGDGAAVKSQLESVPEAERMEGL
;
A
#
# COMPACT_ATOMS: atom_id res chain seq x y z
N MET A 1 55.36 72.98 -9.05
CA MET A 1 54.36 73.39 -10.08
C MET A 1 53.70 72.11 -10.58
N ASN A 2 52.51 71.87 -10.14
CA ASN A 2 51.41 71.31 -10.86
C ASN A 2 50.32 70.84 -9.91
N ASN A 3 49.21 71.46 -10.05
CA ASN A 3 47.96 71.26 -9.29
C ASN A 3 47.32 69.94 -9.73
N ALA A 4 46.93 69.11 -8.76
CA ALA A 4 46.02 68.03 -8.96
C ALA A 4 44.61 68.42 -8.44
N MET A 5 43.65 68.49 -9.32
CA MET A 5 42.21 68.67 -9.01
C MET A 5 41.64 67.32 -8.58
N THR A 6 41.12 67.30 -7.36
CA THR A 6 40.38 66.17 -6.83
C THR A 6 38.89 66.34 -7.18
N GLY A 7 38.38 65.47 -8.04
CA GLY A 7 36.96 65.42 -8.35
C GLY A 7 36.23 64.47 -7.39
N CYS A 8 35.33 65.03 -6.54
CA CYS A 8 34.39 64.25 -5.76
C CYS A 8 33.24 63.73 -6.65
N LEU A 9 33.16 62.40 -6.80
CA LEU A 9 31.99 61.75 -7.37
C LEU A 9 31.02 61.46 -6.21
N LEU A 10 29.89 62.21 -6.13
CA LEU A 10 28.74 61.85 -5.29
C LEU A 10 27.99 60.71 -5.92
N ALA A 11 28.08 59.52 -5.34
CA ALA A 11 27.19 58.41 -5.64
C ALA A 11 25.84 58.65 -4.95
N VAL A 12 24.80 58.96 -5.70
CA VAL A 12 23.41 58.98 -5.23
C VAL A 12 22.94 57.56 -5.17
N LEU A 13 22.91 56.93 -3.99
CA LEU A 13 22.21 55.70 -3.73
C LEU A 13 20.72 55.98 -3.74
N THR A 14 20.04 55.62 -4.82
CA THR A 14 18.59 55.51 -4.87
C THR A 14 18.18 54.28 -4.05
N LEU A 15 17.70 54.46 -2.82
CA LEU A 15 16.94 53.46 -2.06
C LEU A 15 15.63 53.18 -2.83
N PHE A 16 15.61 52.08 -3.59
CA PHE A 16 14.35 51.48 -4.01
C PHE A 16 13.76 50.76 -2.76
N PRO A 17 12.47 50.98 -2.44
CA PRO A 17 11.85 50.20 -1.41
C PRO A 17 11.72 48.74 -1.86
N LEU A 18 12.44 47.82 -1.23
CA LEU A 18 12.37 46.36 -1.41
C LEU A 18 11.14 45.80 -0.67
N THR A 19 9.96 46.36 -0.87
CA THR A 19 8.76 45.93 -0.14
C THR A 19 7.72 45.20 -0.97
N ASP A 20 8.00 44.87 -2.27
CA ASP A 20 7.00 44.17 -3.10
C ASP A 20 7.54 42.94 -3.85
N ALA A 21 8.56 42.28 -3.36
CA ALA A 21 9.16 41.14 -4.08
C ALA A 21 8.89 39.76 -3.47
N LEU A 22 8.00 39.63 -2.48
CA LEU A 22 7.49 38.36 -1.99
C LEU A 22 5.98 38.46 -1.71
N GLY A 23 5.21 38.82 -2.75
CA GLY A 23 3.79 38.51 -2.77
C GLY A 23 3.63 37.00 -2.88
N LEU A 24 3.79 36.27 -1.78
CA LEU A 24 3.22 34.95 -1.68
C LEU A 24 1.72 35.15 -1.82
N GLU A 25 1.22 34.86 -3.04
CA GLU A 25 -0.21 34.84 -3.27
C GLU A 25 -0.83 33.89 -2.25
N ALA A 26 -1.82 34.36 -1.50
CA ALA A 26 -2.47 33.52 -0.50
C ALA A 26 -3.01 32.27 -1.21
N PRO A 27 -2.88 31.08 -0.60
CA PRO A 27 -3.48 29.89 -1.18
C PRO A 27 -4.95 30.14 -1.50
N PRO A 28 -5.46 29.62 -2.63
CA PRO A 28 -6.87 29.76 -2.97
C PRO A 28 -7.74 29.19 -1.82
N GLU A 29 -8.90 29.83 -1.60
CA GLU A 29 -9.85 29.33 -0.63
C GLU A 29 -10.23 27.88 -0.94
N LEU A 30 -10.32 27.05 0.11
CA LEU A 30 -10.68 25.64 -0.03
C LEU A 30 -12.13 25.56 -0.54
N GLY A 31 -12.32 24.93 -1.69
CA GLY A 31 -13.65 24.63 -2.22
C GLY A 31 -14.31 23.49 -1.40
N THR A 32 -15.64 23.39 -1.49
CA THR A 32 -16.36 22.26 -0.89
C THR A 32 -16.04 20.98 -1.67
N PRO A 33 -15.47 19.95 -1.02
CA PRO A 33 -15.21 18.66 -1.65
C PRO A 33 -16.49 18.02 -2.16
N ARG A 34 -16.41 17.34 -3.31
CA ARG A 34 -17.54 16.65 -3.93
C ARG A 34 -17.30 15.15 -3.95
N ASN A 35 -18.37 14.36 -3.88
CA ASN A 35 -18.31 12.94 -4.12
C ASN A 35 -17.78 12.65 -5.55
N VAL A 36 -17.04 11.56 -5.69
CA VAL A 36 -16.59 11.07 -6.99
C VAL A 36 -17.78 10.40 -7.68
N THR A 37 -18.10 10.82 -8.89
CA THR A 37 -19.09 10.14 -9.71
C THR A 37 -18.42 9.02 -10.47
N ILE A 38 -18.85 7.78 -10.20
CA ILE A 38 -18.38 6.61 -10.95
C ILE A 38 -19.34 6.37 -12.11
N PRO A 39 -18.80 6.13 -13.32
CA PRO A 39 -19.62 5.73 -14.46
C PRO A 39 -20.37 4.43 -14.19
N ALA A 40 -21.47 4.24 -14.94
CA ALA A 40 -22.21 2.98 -14.90
C ALA A 40 -21.27 1.80 -15.19
N LYS A 41 -21.34 0.78 -14.33
CA LYS A 41 -20.56 -0.46 -14.47
C LYS A 41 -21.36 -1.49 -15.23
N ILE A 42 -20.75 -2.08 -16.25
CA ILE A 42 -21.29 -3.21 -16.98
C ILE A 42 -20.67 -4.46 -16.40
N ARG A 43 -21.48 -5.34 -15.83
CA ARG A 43 -21.02 -6.58 -15.19
C ARG A 43 -21.60 -7.79 -15.90
N PHE A 44 -20.77 -8.78 -16.16
CA PHE A 44 -21.17 -10.07 -16.68
C PHE A 44 -20.28 -11.19 -16.16
N SER A 45 -20.76 -12.41 -16.31
CA SER A 45 -20.04 -13.62 -15.93
C SER A 45 -19.95 -14.57 -17.11
N LEU A 46 -18.95 -15.45 -17.10
CA LEU A 46 -18.82 -16.57 -18.01
C LEU A 46 -19.25 -17.86 -17.31
N ASP A 47 -19.61 -18.88 -18.08
CA ASP A 47 -20.10 -20.16 -17.55
C ASP A 47 -19.05 -20.90 -16.69
N ASN A 48 -17.77 -20.62 -16.91
CA ASN A 48 -16.65 -21.18 -16.14
C ASN A 48 -16.42 -20.47 -14.78
N GLY A 49 -17.23 -19.43 -14.48
CA GLY A 49 -17.17 -18.68 -13.21
C GLY A 49 -16.32 -17.40 -13.22
N LEU A 50 -15.69 -17.05 -14.35
CA LEU A 50 -14.99 -15.76 -14.48
C LEU A 50 -15.99 -14.62 -14.44
N ASN A 51 -15.63 -13.53 -13.72
CA ASN A 51 -16.42 -12.32 -13.66
C ASN A 51 -15.69 -11.16 -14.36
N ALA A 52 -16.43 -10.29 -15.04
CA ALA A 52 -15.90 -9.11 -15.68
C ALA A 52 -16.70 -7.85 -15.31
N THR A 53 -16.00 -6.72 -15.21
CA THR A 53 -16.57 -5.40 -14.95
C THR A 53 -15.95 -4.39 -15.91
N LEU A 54 -16.78 -3.79 -16.77
CA LEU A 54 -16.38 -2.75 -17.69
C LEU A 54 -16.84 -1.39 -17.17
N VAL A 55 -15.99 -0.38 -17.27
CA VAL A 55 -16.21 0.98 -16.76
C VAL A 55 -15.79 1.98 -17.82
N PRO A 56 -16.71 2.43 -18.69
CA PRO A 56 -16.42 3.54 -19.60
C PRO A 56 -15.95 4.77 -18.83
N PHE A 57 -14.76 5.31 -19.14
CA PHE A 57 -14.14 6.37 -18.33
C PHE A 57 -13.26 7.29 -19.14
N GLY A 58 -13.50 8.61 -19.03
CA GLY A 58 -12.68 9.65 -19.65
C GLY A 58 -12.86 9.77 -21.16
N ASP A 59 -12.09 10.68 -21.77
CA ASP A 59 -12.17 11.02 -23.20
C ASP A 59 -10.87 10.71 -23.97
N VAL A 60 -9.81 10.32 -23.25
CA VAL A 60 -8.54 9.95 -23.87
C VAL A 60 -8.67 8.55 -24.47
N PRO A 61 -8.33 8.35 -25.78
CA PRO A 61 -8.48 7.07 -26.47
C PRO A 61 -7.47 6.02 -25.98
N LYS A 62 -7.61 5.62 -24.72
CA LYS A 62 -6.85 4.60 -24.03
C LYS A 62 -7.77 3.71 -23.19
N VAL A 63 -7.34 2.48 -23.02
CA VAL A 63 -8.04 1.48 -22.20
C VAL A 63 -7.04 0.78 -21.27
N ALA A 64 -7.40 0.71 -20.00
CA ALA A 64 -6.68 -0.06 -18.99
C ALA A 64 -7.42 -1.36 -18.71
N ILE A 65 -6.68 -2.45 -18.64
CA ILE A 65 -7.17 -3.79 -18.31
C ILE A 65 -6.43 -4.26 -17.06
N LEU A 66 -7.18 -4.75 -16.08
CA LEU A 66 -6.67 -5.36 -14.86
C LEU A 66 -7.34 -6.73 -14.67
N ALA A 67 -6.57 -7.79 -14.72
CA ALA A 67 -6.99 -9.08 -14.24
C ALA A 67 -6.49 -9.26 -12.80
N ARG A 68 -7.39 -9.62 -11.89
CA ARG A 68 -7.07 -9.96 -10.49
C ARG A 68 -7.49 -11.39 -10.22
N VAL A 69 -6.53 -12.20 -9.84
CA VAL A 69 -6.74 -13.58 -9.39
C VAL A 69 -6.68 -13.60 -7.87
N ARG A 70 -7.69 -14.15 -7.20
CA ARG A 70 -7.68 -14.32 -5.74
C ARG A 70 -6.81 -15.51 -5.34
N THR A 71 -5.51 -15.31 -5.52
CA THR A 71 -4.43 -16.20 -5.11
C THR A 71 -3.15 -15.41 -4.93
N GLY A 72 -2.37 -15.72 -3.92
CA GLY A 72 -1.13 -15.04 -3.56
C GLY A 72 -0.35 -15.85 -2.54
N ASN A 73 0.44 -15.18 -1.70
CA ASN A 73 1.23 -15.85 -0.67
C ASN A 73 0.36 -16.65 0.34
N LEU A 74 -0.90 -16.26 0.55
CA LEU A 74 -1.88 -17.03 1.33
C LEU A 74 -2.04 -18.50 0.85
N ASN A 75 -1.72 -18.77 -0.41
CA ASN A 75 -1.92 -20.07 -1.06
C ASN A 75 -0.62 -20.89 -1.22
N GLU A 76 0.45 -20.54 -0.50
CA GLU A 76 1.78 -21.15 -0.64
C GLU A 76 1.96 -22.45 0.18
N ASP A 77 0.99 -22.80 1.03
CA ASP A 77 1.05 -23.96 1.92
C ASP A 77 2.36 -24.01 2.74
N GLY A 78 2.76 -22.86 3.31
CA GLY A 78 3.95 -22.69 4.14
C GLY A 78 5.28 -22.64 3.36
N ARG A 79 5.26 -22.57 2.04
CA ARG A 79 6.45 -22.43 1.19
C ARG A 79 6.65 -20.98 0.78
N THR A 80 7.27 -20.21 1.65
CA THR A 80 7.36 -18.74 1.54
C THR A 80 8.05 -18.28 0.26
N TRP A 81 7.45 -17.32 -0.46
CA TRP A 81 7.84 -16.79 -1.78
C TRP A 81 7.70 -17.78 -2.95
N LEU A 82 6.98 -18.88 -2.78
CA LEU A 82 6.68 -19.77 -3.92
C LEU A 82 5.73 -19.10 -4.92
N ALA A 83 4.76 -18.32 -4.44
CA ALA A 83 3.87 -17.53 -5.28
C ALA A 83 4.65 -16.48 -6.10
N ASP A 84 5.64 -15.85 -5.47
CA ASP A 84 6.55 -14.90 -6.11
C ASP A 84 7.37 -15.59 -7.21
N LEU A 85 7.96 -16.75 -6.91
CA LEU A 85 8.70 -17.55 -7.88
C LEU A 85 7.84 -17.94 -9.07
N ALA A 86 6.63 -18.45 -8.82
CA ALA A 86 5.72 -18.85 -9.88
C ALA A 86 5.32 -17.64 -10.75
N THR A 87 5.02 -16.50 -10.12
CA THR A 87 4.63 -15.27 -10.82
C THR A 87 5.79 -14.68 -11.63
N ASP A 88 7.02 -14.73 -11.13
CA ASP A 88 8.20 -14.28 -11.88
C ASP A 88 8.47 -15.19 -13.08
N LEU A 89 8.33 -16.50 -12.92
CA LEU A 89 8.46 -17.44 -14.03
C LEU A 89 7.36 -17.26 -15.10
N MET A 90 6.15 -16.83 -14.74
CA MET A 90 5.08 -16.48 -15.70
C MET A 90 5.48 -15.33 -16.63
N LYS A 91 6.37 -14.44 -16.19
CA LYS A 91 6.89 -13.32 -17.00
C LYS A 91 7.90 -13.77 -18.04
N GLU A 92 8.55 -14.92 -17.82
CA GLU A 92 9.66 -15.40 -18.65
C GLU A 92 9.19 -16.13 -19.91
N GLY A 93 7.90 -16.44 -20.05
CA GLY A 93 7.36 -16.99 -21.29
C GLY A 93 5.99 -17.62 -21.18
N THR A 94 5.34 -17.66 -22.32
CA THR A 94 4.08 -18.34 -22.57
C THR A 94 4.24 -19.31 -23.75
N GLU A 95 3.19 -20.06 -24.07
CA GLU A 95 3.22 -20.97 -25.22
C GLU A 95 3.56 -20.28 -26.55
N ASN A 96 3.15 -18.99 -26.70
CA ASN A 96 3.31 -18.23 -27.96
C ASN A 96 4.39 -17.15 -27.91
N TYR A 97 4.92 -16.81 -26.75
CA TYR A 97 5.88 -15.71 -26.56
C TYR A 97 6.97 -16.10 -25.57
N ASP A 98 8.24 -15.86 -25.91
CA ASP A 98 9.28 -15.71 -24.90
C ASP A 98 9.17 -14.33 -24.20
N ALA A 99 9.93 -14.11 -23.13
CA ALA A 99 9.89 -12.87 -22.33
C ALA A 99 10.07 -11.62 -23.19
N ARG A 100 11.00 -11.65 -24.17
CA ARG A 100 11.27 -10.52 -25.06
C ARG A 100 10.12 -10.28 -26.03
N ALA A 101 9.58 -11.33 -26.64
CA ALA A 101 8.47 -11.24 -27.57
C ALA A 101 7.20 -10.77 -26.85
N LEU A 102 6.96 -11.20 -25.61
CA LEU A 102 5.85 -10.75 -24.76
C LEU A 102 5.94 -9.24 -24.47
N ALA A 103 7.12 -8.77 -24.06
CA ALA A 103 7.35 -7.33 -23.84
C ALA A 103 7.18 -6.51 -25.13
N GLN A 104 7.65 -7.02 -26.26
CA GLN A 104 7.47 -6.37 -27.57
C GLN A 104 6.01 -6.38 -28.04
N ALA A 105 5.24 -7.44 -27.73
CA ALA A 105 3.82 -7.48 -28.02
C ALA A 105 3.08 -6.39 -27.25
N ALA A 106 3.32 -6.25 -25.95
CA ALA A 106 2.74 -5.16 -25.13
C ALA A 106 3.13 -3.77 -25.65
N ALA A 107 4.42 -3.57 -25.99
CA ALA A 107 4.91 -2.29 -26.50
C ALA A 107 4.25 -1.90 -27.86
N ARG A 108 3.97 -2.85 -28.76
CA ARG A 108 3.24 -2.59 -30.02
C ARG A 108 1.82 -2.10 -29.79
N LEU A 109 1.17 -2.47 -28.68
CA LEU A 109 -0.16 -1.97 -28.28
C LEU A 109 -0.10 -0.58 -27.61
N GLY A 110 1.11 -0.03 -27.44
CA GLY A 110 1.32 1.28 -26.79
C GLY A 110 1.37 1.21 -25.27
N GLY A 111 1.62 0.03 -24.68
CA GLY A 111 1.66 -0.19 -23.24
C GLY A 111 2.80 -1.08 -22.77
N ALA A 112 2.77 -1.41 -21.50
CA ALA A 112 3.63 -2.40 -20.86
C ALA A 112 2.79 -3.35 -20.00
N LEU A 113 3.07 -4.63 -20.07
CA LEU A 113 2.43 -5.64 -19.23
C LEU A 113 3.08 -5.62 -17.84
N SER A 114 2.27 -5.56 -16.80
CA SER A 114 2.71 -5.68 -15.41
C SER A 114 2.08 -6.92 -14.78
N ILE A 115 2.91 -7.71 -14.12
CA ILE A 115 2.47 -8.92 -13.40
C ILE A 115 3.04 -8.81 -11.99
N GLY A 116 2.19 -8.99 -10.98
CA GLY A 116 2.61 -8.90 -9.58
C GLY A 116 1.78 -9.80 -8.69
N VAL A 117 2.40 -10.27 -7.61
CA VAL A 117 1.76 -11.06 -6.57
C VAL A 117 1.84 -10.32 -5.25
N GLY A 118 0.85 -10.49 -4.42
CA GLY A 118 0.78 -10.02 -3.05
C GLY A 118 0.19 -11.09 -2.14
N SER A 119 -0.08 -10.73 -0.90
CA SER A 119 -0.52 -11.70 0.12
C SER A 119 -1.73 -12.54 -0.31
N GLU A 120 -2.73 -11.93 -0.98
CA GLU A 120 -4.00 -12.58 -1.27
C GLU A 120 -4.41 -12.53 -2.76
N THR A 121 -3.65 -11.82 -3.58
CA THR A 121 -4.01 -11.62 -4.99
C THR A 121 -2.80 -11.57 -5.90
N THR A 122 -2.95 -12.18 -7.09
CA THR A 122 -2.05 -11.96 -8.23
C THR A 122 -2.74 -11.07 -9.24
N THR A 123 -2.01 -10.12 -9.81
CA THR A 123 -2.54 -9.14 -10.78
C THR A 123 -1.77 -9.18 -12.08
N VAL A 124 -2.50 -9.09 -13.19
CA VAL A 124 -1.94 -8.84 -14.53
C VAL A 124 -2.61 -7.61 -15.09
N SER A 125 -1.85 -6.59 -15.48
CA SER A 125 -2.41 -5.34 -15.97
C SER A 125 -1.67 -4.77 -17.17
N ILE A 126 -2.40 -4.02 -18.01
CA ILE A 126 -1.87 -3.31 -19.16
C ILE A 126 -2.73 -2.06 -19.44
N ASP A 127 -2.10 -0.95 -19.87
CA ASP A 127 -2.78 0.29 -20.33
C ASP A 127 -2.32 0.57 -21.77
N VAL A 128 -3.25 0.51 -22.74
CA VAL A 128 -2.96 0.57 -24.17
C VAL A 128 -3.83 1.62 -24.88
N LEU A 129 -3.59 1.85 -26.17
CA LEU A 129 -4.51 2.63 -27.00
C LEU A 129 -5.84 1.86 -27.18
N SER A 130 -6.96 2.59 -27.23
CA SER A 130 -8.32 2.00 -27.30
C SER A 130 -8.50 1.02 -28.46
N GLU A 131 -7.90 1.30 -29.61
CA GLU A 131 -7.97 0.45 -30.80
C GLU A 131 -7.38 -0.95 -30.60
N PHE A 132 -6.50 -1.11 -29.61
CA PHE A 132 -5.85 -2.39 -29.26
C PHE A 132 -6.46 -3.06 -28.03
N GLY A 133 -7.62 -2.63 -27.59
CA GLY A 133 -8.30 -3.22 -26.42
C GLY A 133 -8.46 -4.74 -26.52
N PRO A 134 -9.03 -5.29 -27.61
CA PRO A 134 -9.18 -6.74 -27.77
C PRO A 134 -7.86 -7.49 -27.76
N GLU A 135 -6.83 -7.00 -28.42
CA GLU A 135 -5.49 -7.59 -28.45
C GLU A 135 -4.84 -7.56 -27.06
N ALA A 136 -5.11 -6.52 -26.29
CA ALA A 136 -4.63 -6.43 -24.90
C ALA A 136 -5.35 -7.44 -23.98
N VAL A 137 -6.65 -7.69 -24.20
CA VAL A 137 -7.39 -8.77 -23.52
C VAL A 137 -6.77 -10.13 -23.86
N ALA A 138 -6.48 -10.39 -25.15
CA ALA A 138 -5.83 -11.62 -25.58
C ALA A 138 -4.43 -11.80 -24.95
N LEU A 139 -3.64 -10.72 -24.83
CA LEU A 139 -2.31 -10.77 -24.22
C LEU A 139 -2.38 -11.07 -22.71
N VAL A 140 -3.37 -10.49 -21.99
CA VAL A 140 -3.63 -10.80 -20.58
C VAL A 140 -4.08 -12.25 -20.42
N ALA A 141 -4.94 -12.76 -21.31
CA ALA A 141 -5.38 -14.14 -21.33
C ALA A 141 -4.22 -15.12 -21.58
N GLU A 142 -3.34 -14.79 -22.51
CA GLU A 142 -2.14 -15.57 -22.82
C GLU A 142 -1.27 -15.80 -21.58
N VAL A 143 -0.96 -14.73 -20.85
CA VAL A 143 -0.12 -14.81 -19.65
C VAL A 143 -0.81 -15.58 -18.52
N LEU A 144 -2.12 -15.40 -18.35
CA LEU A 144 -2.87 -16.06 -17.27
C LEU A 144 -3.13 -17.54 -17.53
N GLN A 145 -3.26 -17.94 -18.80
CA GLN A 145 -3.72 -19.30 -19.14
C GLN A 145 -2.62 -20.22 -19.67
N ARG A 146 -1.55 -19.66 -20.26
CA ARG A 146 -0.55 -20.41 -21.01
C ARG A 146 0.90 -20.13 -20.60
N PRO A 147 1.23 -19.90 -19.29
CA PRO A 147 2.61 -19.76 -18.88
C PRO A 147 3.36 -21.08 -19.04
N VAL A 148 4.62 -21.04 -19.50
CA VAL A 148 5.41 -22.26 -19.75
C VAL A 148 6.43 -22.58 -18.66
N PHE A 149 6.74 -21.64 -17.76
CA PHE A 149 7.70 -21.81 -16.67
C PHE A 149 9.03 -22.37 -17.18
N PRO A 150 9.84 -21.59 -17.91
CA PRO A 150 11.06 -22.07 -18.53
C PRO A 150 12.09 -22.45 -17.47
N GLU A 151 12.54 -23.72 -17.46
CA GLU A 151 13.48 -24.25 -16.48
C GLU A 151 14.83 -23.51 -16.50
N SER A 152 15.23 -23.02 -17.70
CA SER A 152 16.46 -22.23 -17.87
C SER A 152 16.53 -20.97 -17.05
N GLU A 153 15.39 -20.37 -16.67
CA GLU A 153 15.30 -19.13 -15.92
C GLU A 153 15.33 -19.33 -14.40
N LEU A 154 15.00 -20.53 -13.91
CA LEU A 154 14.96 -20.81 -12.47
C LEU A 154 16.27 -20.47 -11.74
N PRO A 155 17.48 -20.79 -12.24
CA PRO A 155 18.72 -20.43 -11.54
C PRO A 155 18.90 -18.92 -11.40
N ARG A 156 18.54 -18.14 -12.42
CA ARG A 156 18.65 -16.68 -12.41
C ARG A 156 17.69 -16.08 -11.38
N ILE A 157 16.39 -16.45 -11.45
CA ILE A 157 15.36 -15.93 -10.55
C ILE A 157 15.67 -16.31 -9.09
N ARG A 158 16.12 -17.55 -8.85
CA ARG A 158 16.56 -17.98 -7.52
C ARG A 158 17.69 -17.10 -6.97
N GLN A 159 18.71 -16.78 -7.80
CA GLN A 159 19.79 -15.88 -7.39
C GLN A 159 19.28 -14.46 -7.12
N ASP A 160 18.28 -13.98 -7.86
CA ASP A 160 17.64 -12.69 -7.59
C ASP A 160 16.94 -12.71 -6.23
N PHE A 161 16.23 -13.78 -5.88
CA PHE A 161 15.55 -13.95 -4.58
C PHE A 161 16.55 -14.08 -3.42
N LEU A 162 17.61 -14.83 -3.58
CA LEU A 162 18.67 -14.91 -2.55
C LEU A 162 19.31 -13.55 -2.29
N ARG A 163 19.53 -12.75 -3.34
CA ARG A 163 20.02 -11.37 -3.17
C ARG A 163 18.99 -10.48 -2.48
N ALA A 164 17.73 -10.57 -2.88
CA ALA A 164 16.63 -9.81 -2.27
C ALA A 164 16.48 -10.15 -0.78
N LEU A 165 16.55 -11.43 -0.43
CA LEU A 165 16.53 -11.91 0.96
C LEU A 165 17.70 -11.35 1.78
N ALA A 166 18.92 -11.44 1.24
CA ALA A 166 20.12 -10.93 1.91
C ALA A 166 20.04 -9.40 2.14
N VAL A 167 19.54 -8.66 1.14
CA VAL A 167 19.32 -7.20 1.27
C VAL A 167 18.24 -6.93 2.33
N SER A 168 17.11 -7.61 2.28
CA SER A 168 16.02 -7.41 3.25
C SER A 168 16.49 -7.67 4.67
N ARG A 169 17.19 -8.77 4.91
CA ARG A 169 17.73 -9.12 6.25
C ARG A 169 18.85 -8.17 6.72
N SER A 170 19.42 -7.38 5.83
CA SER A 170 20.35 -6.31 6.21
C SER A 170 19.66 -5.02 6.68
N GLN A 171 18.35 -4.85 6.42
CA GLN A 171 17.60 -3.63 6.72
C GLN A 171 16.89 -3.73 8.07
N PRO A 172 17.11 -2.78 9.02
CA PRO A 172 16.41 -2.76 10.31
C PRO A 172 14.90 -2.80 10.17
N GLN A 173 14.36 -2.09 9.18
CA GLN A 173 12.92 -2.01 8.92
C GLN A 173 12.33 -3.38 8.53
N ALA A 174 13.07 -4.17 7.76
CA ALA A 174 12.62 -5.50 7.34
C ALA A 174 12.67 -6.50 8.49
N LEU A 175 13.72 -6.44 9.32
CA LEU A 175 13.81 -7.25 10.54
C LEU A 175 12.69 -6.92 11.53
N GLY A 176 12.42 -5.62 11.73
CA GLY A 176 11.33 -5.18 12.59
C GLY A 176 9.96 -5.61 12.05
N ALA A 177 9.75 -5.52 10.73
CA ALA A 177 8.49 -5.94 10.11
C ALA A 177 8.29 -7.46 10.21
N GLU A 178 9.33 -8.27 10.03
CA GLU A 178 9.27 -9.74 10.20
C GLU A 178 8.86 -10.10 11.62
N ALA A 179 9.57 -9.57 12.65
CA ALA A 179 9.25 -9.81 14.04
C ALA A 179 7.85 -9.33 14.43
N PHE A 180 7.46 -8.13 13.97
CA PHE A 180 6.12 -7.60 14.20
C PHE A 180 5.03 -8.53 13.63
N SER A 181 5.23 -8.99 12.40
CA SER A 181 4.26 -9.88 11.73
C SER A 181 4.16 -11.23 12.44
N GLU A 182 5.28 -11.80 12.86
CA GLU A 182 5.30 -13.07 13.60
C GLU A 182 4.60 -12.96 14.96
N LEU A 183 4.82 -11.86 15.69
CA LEU A 183 4.15 -11.59 16.95
C LEU A 183 2.64 -11.39 16.77
N VAL A 184 2.21 -10.68 15.73
CA VAL A 184 0.78 -10.39 15.51
C VAL A 184 0.03 -11.59 14.96
N TYR A 185 0.66 -12.37 14.06
CA TYR A 185 0.03 -13.51 13.36
C TYR A 185 0.77 -14.84 13.59
N PRO A 186 0.94 -15.29 14.85
CA PRO A 186 1.70 -16.50 15.13
C PRO A 186 1.07 -17.73 14.45
N GLY A 187 1.88 -18.46 13.68
CA GLY A 187 1.44 -19.67 12.98
C GLY A 187 0.53 -19.44 11.75
N HIS A 188 0.27 -18.21 11.35
CA HIS A 188 -0.44 -17.86 10.13
C HIS A 188 0.55 -17.40 9.05
N VAL A 189 0.21 -17.58 7.77
CA VAL A 189 1.08 -17.17 6.66
C VAL A 189 1.43 -15.67 6.68
N PHE A 190 0.55 -14.82 7.20
CA PHE A 190 0.84 -13.39 7.35
C PHE A 190 1.91 -13.08 8.39
N GLY A 191 2.21 -14.02 9.27
CA GLY A 191 3.32 -13.92 10.23
C GLY A 191 4.69 -14.28 9.64
N THR A 192 4.74 -14.94 8.46
CA THR A 192 5.99 -15.38 7.84
C THR A 192 6.32 -14.52 6.64
N MET A 193 7.30 -13.61 6.78
CA MET A 193 7.67 -12.69 5.70
C MET A 193 8.77 -13.20 4.79
N PHE A 194 9.75 -13.91 5.33
CA PHE A 194 10.94 -14.32 4.60
C PHE A 194 11.16 -15.82 4.67
N PRO A 195 11.52 -16.46 3.52
CA PRO A 195 11.97 -17.83 3.52
C PRO A 195 13.39 -17.96 4.12
N THR A 196 13.82 -19.20 4.34
CA THR A 196 15.22 -19.51 4.53
C THR A 196 15.94 -19.64 3.18
N GLU A 197 17.28 -19.50 3.17
CA GLU A 197 18.07 -19.76 1.95
C GLU A 197 17.95 -21.22 1.50
N GLU A 198 17.84 -22.17 2.44
CA GLU A 198 17.63 -23.58 2.16
C GLU A 198 16.31 -23.80 1.45
N GLU A 199 15.24 -23.17 1.92
CA GLU A 199 13.93 -23.23 1.31
C GLU A 199 13.94 -22.69 -0.13
N LEU A 200 14.51 -21.49 -0.38
CA LEU A 200 14.67 -20.94 -1.73
C LEU A 200 15.49 -21.86 -2.65
N ASN A 201 16.53 -22.49 -2.14
CA ASN A 201 17.35 -23.41 -2.90
C ASN A 201 16.65 -24.74 -3.21
N SER A 202 15.64 -25.12 -2.43
CA SER A 202 14.87 -26.35 -2.62
C SER A 202 13.81 -26.25 -3.72
N TYR A 203 13.33 -25.04 -4.06
CA TYR A 203 12.24 -24.85 -5.03
C TYR A 203 12.61 -25.32 -6.42
N THR A 204 11.69 -26.00 -7.05
CA THR A 204 11.80 -26.57 -8.40
C THR A 204 10.80 -25.92 -9.36
N ILE A 205 10.96 -26.18 -10.65
CA ILE A 205 9.96 -25.79 -11.66
C ILE A 205 8.63 -26.50 -11.44
N GLU A 206 8.68 -27.75 -10.97
CA GLU A 206 7.50 -28.53 -10.64
C GLU A 206 6.71 -27.90 -9.51
N ASP A 207 7.36 -27.31 -8.50
CA ASP A 207 6.69 -26.57 -7.42
C ASP A 207 5.94 -25.35 -7.96
N ALA A 208 6.58 -24.57 -8.84
CA ALA A 208 5.94 -23.40 -9.46
C ALA A 208 4.75 -23.80 -10.36
N ARG A 209 4.89 -24.89 -11.12
CA ARG A 209 3.81 -25.46 -11.96
C ARG A 209 2.67 -25.99 -11.10
N ALA A 210 2.97 -26.67 -10.00
CA ALA A 210 1.97 -27.18 -9.05
C ALA A 210 1.20 -26.01 -8.43
N TYR A 211 1.91 -25.00 -7.89
CA TYR A 211 1.29 -23.80 -7.33
C TYR A 211 0.32 -23.15 -8.34
N TYR A 212 0.76 -22.93 -9.57
CA TYR A 212 -0.09 -22.37 -10.62
C TYR A 212 -1.28 -23.31 -10.93
N GLY A 213 -1.00 -24.60 -11.11
CA GLY A 213 -2.01 -25.61 -11.43
C GLY A 213 -3.15 -25.70 -10.42
N GLU A 214 -2.82 -25.57 -9.14
CA GLU A 214 -3.74 -25.67 -8.00
C GLU A 214 -4.48 -24.38 -7.72
N ASN A 215 -3.90 -23.23 -8.05
CA ASN A 215 -4.39 -21.96 -7.57
C ASN A 215 -5.01 -21.04 -8.64
N PHE A 216 -4.64 -21.18 -9.93
CA PHE A 216 -5.16 -20.33 -10.99
C PHE A 216 -6.37 -20.95 -11.70
N GLY A 217 -7.34 -20.10 -12.04
CA GLY A 217 -8.54 -20.47 -12.81
C GLY A 217 -9.60 -19.39 -12.82
N ALA A 218 -10.60 -19.61 -13.63
CA ALA A 218 -11.66 -18.65 -13.92
C ALA A 218 -12.45 -18.20 -12.68
N LYS A 219 -12.80 -19.13 -11.78
CA LYS A 219 -13.57 -18.83 -10.55
C LYS A 219 -12.88 -17.84 -9.61
N ARG A 220 -11.54 -17.82 -9.58
CA ARG A 220 -10.76 -16.90 -8.76
C ARG A 220 -10.43 -15.61 -9.47
N THR A 221 -10.80 -15.46 -10.75
CA THR A 221 -10.37 -14.35 -11.60
C THR A 221 -11.51 -13.38 -11.87
N ARG A 222 -11.18 -12.09 -11.74
CA ARG A 222 -12.02 -10.98 -12.18
C ARG A 222 -11.23 -10.12 -13.16
N ILE A 223 -11.88 -9.77 -14.28
CA ILE A 223 -11.35 -8.86 -15.29
C ILE A 223 -12.02 -7.50 -15.12
N TYR A 224 -11.22 -6.45 -15.06
CA TYR A 224 -11.67 -5.08 -14.99
C TYR A 224 -11.13 -4.32 -16.20
N VAL A 225 -12.00 -3.55 -16.86
CA VAL A 225 -11.61 -2.72 -18.00
C VAL A 225 -12.12 -1.30 -17.78
N SER A 226 -11.26 -0.28 -17.93
CA SER A 226 -11.67 1.11 -17.83
C SER A 226 -11.01 1.98 -18.91
N GLY A 227 -11.77 2.94 -19.45
CA GLY A 227 -11.29 3.87 -20.47
C GLY A 227 -12.31 4.11 -21.57
N VAL A 228 -11.80 4.44 -22.75
CA VAL A 228 -12.61 4.62 -23.96
C VAL A 228 -12.53 3.34 -24.80
N PHE A 229 -13.63 2.66 -24.98
CA PHE A 229 -13.71 1.39 -25.73
C PHE A 229 -15.13 1.16 -26.24
N ASP A 230 -15.27 0.28 -27.25
CA ASP A 230 -16.55 -0.27 -27.63
C ASP A 230 -16.91 -1.46 -26.70
N GLU A 231 -18.05 -1.35 -26.04
CA GLU A 231 -18.47 -2.30 -25.00
C GLU A 231 -18.64 -3.72 -25.57
N ALA A 232 -19.32 -3.85 -26.70
CA ALA A 232 -19.60 -5.14 -27.32
C ALA A 232 -18.30 -5.83 -27.77
N THR A 233 -17.36 -5.07 -28.33
CA THR A 233 -16.07 -5.56 -28.79
C THR A 233 -15.21 -6.07 -27.62
N ILE A 234 -15.16 -5.35 -26.50
CA ILE A 234 -14.41 -5.78 -25.32
C ILE A 234 -15.08 -6.99 -24.65
N GLU A 235 -16.40 -6.98 -24.52
CA GLU A 235 -17.14 -8.13 -23.97
C GLU A 235 -16.89 -9.39 -24.82
N GLU A 236 -16.98 -9.30 -26.15
CA GLU A 236 -16.71 -10.42 -27.05
C GLU A 236 -15.27 -10.93 -26.92
N ALA A 237 -14.30 -10.02 -26.83
CA ALA A 237 -12.89 -10.39 -26.63
C ALA A 237 -12.71 -11.17 -25.31
N ILE A 238 -13.29 -10.69 -24.20
CA ILE A 238 -13.21 -11.39 -22.90
C ILE A 238 -13.90 -12.76 -23.00
N ARG A 239 -15.08 -12.86 -23.60
CA ARG A 239 -15.79 -14.13 -23.75
C ARG A 239 -15.01 -15.10 -24.63
N SER A 240 -14.47 -14.64 -25.76
CA SER A 240 -13.68 -15.47 -26.67
C SER A 240 -12.41 -16.00 -26.01
N GLU A 241 -11.66 -15.15 -25.36
CA GLU A 241 -10.35 -15.51 -24.82
C GLU A 241 -10.45 -16.34 -23.53
N PHE A 242 -11.47 -16.11 -22.70
CA PHE A 242 -11.56 -16.73 -21.37
C PHE A 242 -12.60 -17.85 -21.25
N ALA A 243 -13.51 -18.06 -22.22
CA ALA A 243 -14.54 -19.09 -22.10
C ALA A 243 -13.96 -20.50 -21.98
N GLY A 244 -12.84 -20.78 -22.63
CA GLY A 244 -12.15 -22.07 -22.60
C GLY A 244 -11.25 -22.29 -21.39
N TRP A 245 -11.05 -21.27 -20.53
CA TRP A 245 -10.16 -21.41 -19.39
C TRP A 245 -10.77 -22.36 -18.34
N LYS A 246 -9.92 -23.19 -17.73
CA LYS A 246 -10.38 -24.09 -16.64
C LYS A 246 -11.08 -23.29 -15.55
N ALA A 247 -12.14 -23.84 -14.98
CA ALA A 247 -12.86 -23.18 -13.86
C ALA A 247 -11.94 -22.95 -12.66
N GLY A 248 -11.00 -23.88 -12.43
CA GLY A 248 -10.08 -23.82 -11.30
C GLY A 248 -10.78 -24.06 -9.95
N PRO A 249 -10.06 -23.85 -8.84
CA PRO A 249 -10.60 -23.99 -7.50
C PRO A 249 -11.53 -22.84 -7.13
N ASP A 250 -12.37 -23.08 -6.12
CA ASP A 250 -13.13 -22.02 -5.47
C ASP A 250 -12.19 -21.02 -4.77
N VAL A 251 -12.70 -19.81 -4.50
CA VAL A 251 -11.95 -18.80 -3.74
C VAL A 251 -11.63 -19.37 -2.36
N TYR A 252 -10.34 -19.35 -2.02
CA TYR A 252 -9.87 -19.70 -0.68
C TYR A 252 -9.73 -18.42 0.16
N THR A 253 -10.18 -18.49 1.39
CA THR A 253 -10.00 -17.43 2.38
C THR A 253 -9.55 -18.06 3.68
N ASP A 254 -8.48 -17.54 4.26
CA ASP A 254 -8.04 -17.87 5.59
C ASP A 254 -7.98 -16.57 6.39
N ILE A 255 -8.88 -16.42 7.35
CA ILE A 255 -9.01 -15.21 8.15
C ILE A 255 -8.18 -15.42 9.41
N PRO A 256 -7.11 -14.63 9.62
CA PRO A 256 -6.25 -14.80 10.77
C PRO A 256 -6.96 -14.47 12.08
N SER A 257 -6.39 -14.94 13.17
CA SER A 257 -6.76 -14.54 14.53
C SER A 257 -5.57 -13.81 15.16
N PRO A 258 -5.42 -12.50 14.89
CA PRO A 258 -4.27 -11.76 15.38
C PRO A 258 -4.23 -11.64 16.90
N VAL A 259 -3.03 -11.56 17.46
CA VAL A 259 -2.83 -11.34 18.90
C VAL A 259 -3.26 -9.93 19.28
N THR A 260 -4.00 -9.80 20.38
CA THR A 260 -4.54 -8.52 20.89
C THR A 260 -4.00 -8.17 22.29
N ALA A 261 -2.99 -8.89 22.79
CA ALA A 261 -2.32 -8.59 24.06
C ALA A 261 -1.11 -7.68 23.83
N ALA A 262 -0.76 -6.90 24.84
CA ALA A 262 0.47 -6.12 24.82
C ALA A 262 1.68 -7.07 24.79
N GLN A 263 2.53 -6.92 23.79
CA GLN A 263 3.75 -7.73 23.62
C GLN A 263 4.81 -6.91 22.88
N GLY A 264 6.06 -7.34 22.96
CA GLY A 264 7.13 -6.63 22.28
C GLY A 264 8.34 -7.50 21.99
N GLU A 265 9.24 -6.99 21.17
CA GLU A 265 10.52 -7.59 20.87
C GLU A 265 11.59 -6.51 20.64
N PHE A 266 12.75 -6.71 21.24
CA PHE A 266 13.93 -5.91 20.97
C PHE A 266 14.93 -6.71 20.15
N ILE A 267 15.24 -6.21 18.94
CA ILE A 267 16.24 -6.81 18.06
C ILE A 267 17.53 -5.98 18.18
N ASP A 268 18.56 -6.60 18.77
CA ASP A 268 19.85 -5.95 18.95
C ASP A 268 20.62 -5.82 17.63
N ARG A 269 21.02 -4.58 17.33
CA ARG A 269 21.85 -4.25 16.19
C ARG A 269 22.99 -3.35 16.65
N PRO A 270 24.11 -3.92 17.09
CA PRO A 270 25.24 -3.17 17.61
C PRO A 270 25.72 -2.09 16.63
N ASP A 271 26.13 -0.94 17.18
CA ASP A 271 26.61 0.23 16.45
C ASP A 271 25.57 0.89 15.50
N ALA A 272 24.28 0.56 15.61
CA ALA A 272 23.24 1.23 14.85
C ALA A 272 23.09 2.68 15.29
N VAL A 273 23.24 3.62 14.36
CA VAL A 273 23.08 5.07 14.61
C VAL A 273 21.61 5.50 14.64
N GLN A 274 20.70 4.63 14.20
CA GLN A 274 19.24 4.84 14.25
C GLN A 274 18.55 3.59 14.76
N SER A 275 17.46 3.79 15.49
CA SER A 275 16.51 2.76 15.85
C SER A 275 15.30 2.78 14.90
N ASN A 276 14.82 1.59 14.52
CA ASN A 276 13.53 1.43 13.87
C ASN A 276 12.48 1.04 14.92
N ILE A 277 11.40 1.79 14.99
CA ILE A 277 10.27 1.57 15.88
C ILE A 277 9.09 1.13 15.05
N LEU A 278 8.47 0.02 15.39
CA LEU A 278 7.20 -0.46 14.87
C LEU A 278 6.24 -0.66 16.04
N LEU A 279 5.07 -0.02 15.98
CA LEU A 279 4.03 -0.13 17.00
C LEU A 279 2.68 -0.33 16.30
N GLY A 280 1.90 -1.31 16.71
CA GLY A 280 0.61 -1.54 16.06
C GLY A 280 -0.29 -2.52 16.81
N LEU A 281 -1.51 -2.66 16.31
CA LEU A 281 -2.51 -3.57 16.86
C LEU A 281 -3.58 -3.91 15.82
N PRO A 282 -4.31 -5.04 16.00
CA PRO A 282 -5.47 -5.36 15.18
C PRO A 282 -6.58 -4.33 15.33
N VAL A 283 -7.19 -3.97 14.19
CA VAL A 283 -8.30 -3.02 14.13
C VAL A 283 -9.39 -3.56 13.20
N PRO A 284 -10.62 -3.01 13.25
CA PRO A 284 -11.67 -3.40 12.31
C PRO A 284 -11.28 -3.20 10.85
N ASP A 285 -11.62 -4.17 10.00
CA ASP A 285 -11.45 -4.09 8.55
C ASP A 285 -12.48 -3.17 7.88
N VAL A 286 -12.32 -2.96 6.57
CA VAL A 286 -13.13 -2.03 5.78
C VAL A 286 -14.63 -2.36 5.73
N SER A 287 -15.04 -3.58 6.04
CA SER A 287 -16.44 -3.97 6.12
C SER A 287 -17.15 -3.48 7.39
N ASN A 288 -16.38 -3.06 8.39
CA ASN A 288 -16.92 -2.56 9.65
C ASN A 288 -17.47 -1.13 9.47
N PRO A 289 -18.66 -0.82 10.03
CA PRO A 289 -19.24 0.53 9.98
C PRO A 289 -18.34 1.65 10.52
N ASP A 290 -17.47 1.36 11.49
CA ASP A 290 -16.58 2.33 12.10
C ASP A 290 -15.30 2.58 11.29
N TYR A 291 -15.06 1.83 10.19
CA TYR A 291 -13.83 1.94 9.42
C TYR A 291 -13.58 3.35 8.87
N THR A 292 -14.62 4.07 8.44
CA THR A 292 -14.48 5.47 7.98
C THR A 292 -13.99 6.39 9.09
N ARG A 293 -14.50 6.21 10.31
CA ARG A 293 -14.05 6.96 11.50
C ARG A 293 -12.62 6.58 11.88
N LEU A 294 -12.28 5.30 11.78
CA LEU A 294 -10.93 4.80 12.02
C LEU A 294 -9.93 5.36 10.99
N GLN A 295 -10.31 5.43 9.73
CA GLN A 295 -9.49 6.09 8.69
C GLN A 295 -9.29 7.58 9.00
N PHE A 296 -10.33 8.29 9.43
CA PHE A 296 -10.20 9.70 9.81
C PHE A 296 -9.22 9.86 10.98
N THR A 297 -9.42 9.07 12.02
CA THR A 297 -8.56 9.02 13.21
C THR A 297 -7.09 8.77 12.84
N ASN A 298 -6.82 7.79 11.96
CA ASN A 298 -5.48 7.50 11.48
C ASN A 298 -4.88 8.64 10.63
N ASN A 299 -5.69 9.32 9.82
CA ASN A 299 -5.20 10.47 9.04
C ASN A 299 -4.77 11.62 9.96
N LEU A 300 -5.56 11.94 10.96
CA LEU A 300 -5.21 12.96 11.97
C LEU A 300 -3.97 12.56 12.78
N PHE A 301 -3.86 11.28 13.14
CA PHE A 301 -2.75 10.79 13.94
C PHE A 301 -1.43 10.83 13.17
N GLY A 302 -1.32 10.15 12.00
CA GLY A 302 0.00 9.97 11.36
C GLY A 302 0.00 9.70 9.86
N SER A 303 -1.16 9.67 9.17
CA SER A 303 -1.24 9.30 7.75
C SER A 303 -1.39 10.50 6.80
N ALA A 304 -1.74 11.69 7.29
CA ALA A 304 -1.94 12.89 6.46
C ALA A 304 -0.66 13.73 6.29
N GLY A 305 0.52 13.14 6.38
CA GLY A 305 1.79 13.84 6.24
C GLY A 305 1.92 15.02 7.21
N PHE A 306 2.33 16.19 6.72
CA PHE A 306 2.51 17.40 7.56
C PHE A 306 1.27 17.89 8.30
N LEU A 307 0.09 17.42 7.95
CA LEU A 307 -1.15 17.76 8.66
C LEU A 307 -1.39 16.86 9.88
N SER A 308 -0.61 15.80 10.07
CA SER A 308 -0.80 14.84 11.14
C SER A 308 -0.07 15.23 12.42
N ARG A 309 -0.68 14.91 13.58
CA ARG A 309 -0.10 15.18 14.89
C ARG A 309 1.26 14.54 15.10
N LEU A 310 1.45 13.32 14.59
CA LEU A 310 2.71 12.58 14.70
C LEU A 310 3.87 13.31 14.01
N ILE A 311 3.67 13.84 12.79
CA ILE A 311 4.68 14.62 12.08
C ILE A 311 4.94 15.92 12.80
N GLN A 312 3.89 16.65 13.25
CA GLN A 312 4.05 17.91 13.94
C GLN A 312 4.88 17.75 15.22
N ASN A 313 4.58 16.75 16.05
CA ASN A 313 5.30 16.51 17.30
C ASN A 313 6.71 15.92 17.02
N ILE A 314 6.79 14.74 16.40
CA ILE A 314 8.04 13.95 16.35
C ILE A 314 9.07 14.57 15.42
N ARG A 315 8.62 15.19 14.31
CA ARG A 315 9.51 15.77 13.31
C ARG A 315 9.70 17.27 13.50
N GLU A 316 8.60 18.05 13.45
CA GLU A 316 8.70 19.51 13.40
C GLU A 316 9.11 20.12 14.75
N ASP A 317 8.50 19.65 15.85
CA ASP A 317 8.74 20.20 17.19
C ASP A 317 10.00 19.59 17.85
N LYS A 318 10.19 18.27 17.72
CA LYS A 318 11.24 17.54 18.46
C LYS A 318 12.46 17.16 17.60
N GLY A 319 12.27 17.00 16.28
CA GLY A 319 13.35 16.62 15.38
C GLY A 319 13.85 15.17 15.57
N TYR A 320 13.07 14.28 16.21
CA TYR A 320 13.49 12.92 16.52
C TYR A 320 13.48 11.98 15.32
N ALA A 321 12.63 12.22 14.33
CA ALA A 321 12.48 11.38 13.15
C ALA A 321 12.16 12.21 11.90
N TYR A 322 12.64 11.75 10.75
CA TYR A 322 12.35 12.42 9.47
C TYR A 322 10.95 12.12 8.92
N SER A 323 10.47 10.89 9.03
CA SER A 323 9.22 10.45 8.41
C SER A 323 8.44 9.45 9.29
N PRO A 324 8.06 9.86 10.53
CA PRO A 324 7.18 9.03 11.34
C PRO A 324 5.80 8.98 10.67
N ARG A 325 5.18 7.80 10.61
CA ARG A 325 3.89 7.62 9.94
C ARG A 325 3.08 6.51 10.56
N SER A 326 1.77 6.57 10.38
CA SER A 326 0.87 5.46 10.67
C SER A 326 0.04 5.09 9.44
N GLY A 327 -0.44 3.84 9.42
CA GLY A 327 -1.24 3.30 8.34
C GLY A 327 -2.19 2.21 8.84
N ILE A 328 -3.17 1.87 8.01
CA ILE A 328 -4.02 0.70 8.20
C ILE A 328 -3.76 -0.23 7.02
N SER A 329 -3.18 -1.39 7.29
CA SER A 329 -3.03 -2.48 6.32
C SER A 329 -4.25 -3.38 6.40
N SER A 330 -4.90 -3.65 5.28
CA SER A 330 -6.14 -4.44 5.23
C SER A 330 -5.94 -5.69 4.39
N HIS A 331 -6.28 -6.83 4.96
CA HIS A 331 -6.51 -8.10 4.33
C HIS A 331 -8.03 -8.36 4.20
N TYR A 332 -8.40 -9.47 3.59
CA TYR A 332 -9.82 -9.85 3.57
C TYR A 332 -10.30 -10.17 4.99
N ARG A 333 -11.24 -9.35 5.50
CA ARG A 333 -11.81 -9.46 6.86
C ARG A 333 -10.82 -9.33 8.02
N ASP A 334 -9.68 -8.72 7.77
CA ASP A 334 -8.67 -8.41 8.79
C ASP A 334 -7.99 -7.08 8.51
N ALA A 335 -7.53 -6.37 9.55
CA ALA A 335 -6.75 -5.15 9.40
C ALA A 335 -5.86 -4.89 10.62
N ILE A 336 -4.69 -4.33 10.35
CA ILE A 336 -3.74 -3.85 11.36
C ILE A 336 -3.54 -2.35 11.21
N TRP A 337 -3.71 -1.61 12.28
CA TRP A 337 -3.16 -0.28 12.41
C TRP A 337 -1.71 -0.39 12.85
N GLN A 338 -0.81 0.29 12.13
CA GLN A 338 0.62 0.24 12.42
C GLN A 338 1.24 1.64 12.29
N LEU A 339 2.12 1.97 13.24
CA LEU A 339 3.02 3.11 13.20
C LEU A 339 4.44 2.63 12.91
N SER A 340 5.18 3.38 12.11
CA SER A 340 6.62 3.18 11.91
C SER A 340 7.38 4.50 12.02
N ALA A 341 8.55 4.47 12.68
CA ALA A 341 9.46 5.59 12.77
C ALA A 341 10.92 5.11 12.77
N ASN A 342 11.77 5.82 12.03
CA ASN A 342 13.23 5.72 12.19
C ASN A 342 13.68 6.94 12.97
N VAL A 343 14.28 6.72 14.11
CA VAL A 343 14.72 7.77 15.05
C VAL A 343 16.22 7.65 15.32
N ASP A 344 16.86 8.73 15.66
CA ASP A 344 18.26 8.65 16.11
C ASP A 344 18.33 7.81 17.40
N THR A 345 19.35 6.97 17.52
CA THR A 345 19.52 6.02 18.62
C THR A 345 19.36 6.67 19.99
N GLU A 346 19.92 7.87 20.18
CA GLU A 346 19.83 8.63 21.44
C GLU A 346 18.41 9.14 21.75
N SER A 347 17.55 9.21 20.73
CA SER A 347 16.18 9.73 20.83
C SER A 347 15.12 8.63 20.90
N THR A 348 15.49 7.36 21.01
CA THR A 348 14.54 6.23 20.93
C THR A 348 13.50 6.27 22.05
N GLY A 349 13.92 6.37 23.32
CA GLY A 349 12.99 6.48 24.46
C GLY A 349 12.18 7.78 24.45
N PRO A 350 12.81 8.96 24.25
CA PRO A 350 12.07 10.20 24.07
C PRO A 350 11.03 10.16 22.94
N ALA A 351 11.35 9.60 21.78
CA ALA A 351 10.41 9.47 20.68
C ALA A 351 9.24 8.54 21.01
N LEU A 352 9.49 7.40 21.66
CA LEU A 352 8.43 6.50 22.15
C LEU A 352 7.51 7.20 23.15
N THR A 353 8.08 7.98 24.08
CA THR A 353 7.30 8.76 25.05
C THR A 353 6.34 9.71 24.35
N GLU A 354 6.82 10.42 23.32
CA GLU A 354 5.97 11.34 22.55
C GLU A 354 4.96 10.59 21.67
N ILE A 355 5.31 9.43 21.10
CA ILE A 355 4.37 8.58 20.35
C ILE A 355 3.20 8.18 21.27
N PHE A 356 3.48 7.65 22.46
CA PHE A 356 2.44 7.30 23.43
C PHE A 356 1.67 8.52 23.95
N HIS A 357 2.34 9.66 24.07
CA HIS A 357 1.67 10.93 24.40
C HIS A 357 0.61 11.28 23.33
N GLU A 358 0.96 11.23 22.05
CA GLU A 358 0.01 11.52 20.97
C GLU A 358 -1.14 10.50 20.90
N ILE A 359 -0.87 9.21 21.16
CA ILE A 359 -1.94 8.20 21.27
C ILE A 359 -2.90 8.56 22.42
N ARG A 360 -2.39 8.96 23.58
CA ARG A 360 -3.24 9.43 24.72
C ARG A 360 -4.02 10.66 24.36
N ARG A 361 -3.40 11.65 23.71
CA ARG A 361 -4.09 12.86 23.23
C ARG A 361 -5.25 12.53 22.30
N MET A 362 -5.05 11.60 21.34
CA MET A 362 -6.14 11.15 20.47
C MET A 362 -7.31 10.54 21.24
N ARG A 363 -7.05 9.88 22.35
CA ARG A 363 -8.06 9.21 23.18
C ARG A 363 -8.75 10.16 24.17
N ASP A 364 -8.06 11.19 24.65
CA ASP A 364 -8.54 12.03 25.76
C ASP A 364 -9.05 13.38 25.30
N GLU A 365 -8.46 13.97 24.26
CA GLU A 365 -8.77 15.29 23.76
C GLU A 365 -9.65 15.24 22.49
N LEU A 366 -10.49 16.24 22.32
CA LEU A 366 -11.20 16.46 21.07
C LEU A 366 -10.24 17.09 20.04
N PRO A 367 -10.26 16.64 18.78
CA PRO A 367 -9.65 17.41 17.70
C PRO A 367 -10.23 18.82 17.62
N THR A 368 -9.40 19.77 17.21
CA THR A 368 -9.86 21.14 16.93
C THR A 368 -10.67 21.21 15.63
N ASP A 369 -11.49 22.24 15.48
CA ASP A 369 -12.25 22.48 14.24
C ASP A 369 -11.31 22.61 13.03
N GLU A 370 -10.14 23.23 13.22
CA GLU A 370 -9.13 23.37 12.17
C GLU A 370 -8.58 22.01 11.74
N GLU A 371 -8.19 21.14 12.68
CA GLU A 371 -7.75 19.77 12.38
C GLU A 371 -8.82 18.99 11.60
N MET A 372 -10.09 19.08 12.03
CA MET A 372 -11.20 18.40 11.38
C MET A 372 -11.38 18.86 9.93
N ILE A 373 -11.33 20.18 9.69
CA ILE A 373 -11.45 20.76 8.34
C ILE A 373 -10.27 20.35 7.45
N LEU A 374 -9.04 20.47 7.94
CA LEU A 374 -7.83 20.16 7.18
C LEU A 374 -7.77 18.68 6.80
N ILE A 375 -8.01 17.78 7.73
CA ILE A 375 -7.99 16.32 7.48
C ILE A 375 -9.13 15.91 6.55
N GLY A 376 -10.34 16.46 6.74
CA GLY A 376 -11.48 16.21 5.90
C GLY A 376 -11.20 16.59 4.44
N ASN A 377 -10.73 17.81 4.20
CA ASN A 377 -10.40 18.31 2.86
C ASN A 377 -9.22 17.55 2.22
N TYR A 378 -8.16 17.29 2.99
CA TYR A 378 -7.01 16.52 2.52
C TYR A 378 -7.44 15.15 1.99
N ARG A 379 -8.20 14.39 2.79
CA ARG A 379 -8.62 13.04 2.40
C ARG A 379 -9.58 13.03 1.22
N ALA A 380 -10.53 13.97 1.18
CA ALA A 380 -11.42 14.14 0.05
C ALA A 380 -10.64 14.44 -1.25
N GLY A 381 -9.62 15.32 -1.16
CA GLY A 381 -8.72 15.62 -2.28
C GLY A 381 -7.92 14.41 -2.74
N VAL A 382 -7.29 13.68 -1.83
CA VAL A 382 -6.54 12.44 -2.13
C VAL A 382 -7.44 11.39 -2.79
N PHE A 383 -8.65 11.21 -2.26
CA PHE A 383 -9.61 10.26 -2.83
C PHE A 383 -10.04 10.65 -4.25
N THR A 384 -10.30 11.93 -4.48
CA THR A 384 -10.64 12.45 -5.82
C THR A 384 -9.50 12.24 -6.81
N LEU A 385 -8.27 12.56 -6.42
CA LEU A 385 -7.08 12.34 -7.25
C LEU A 385 -6.84 10.86 -7.54
N ALA A 386 -7.00 10.00 -6.55
CA ALA A 386 -6.86 8.55 -6.73
C ALA A 386 -7.84 8.01 -7.79
N ASN A 387 -9.05 8.56 -7.86
CA ASN A 387 -10.08 8.15 -8.81
C ASN A 387 -10.12 9.00 -10.10
N ALA A 388 -9.15 9.88 -10.32
CA ALA A 388 -9.08 10.71 -11.54
C ALA A 388 -8.43 9.99 -12.74
N SER A 389 -7.96 8.77 -12.58
CA SER A 389 -7.34 7.98 -13.65
C SER A 389 -8.04 6.64 -13.87
N ARG A 390 -7.92 6.08 -15.09
CA ARG A 390 -8.43 4.74 -15.41
C ARG A 390 -7.95 3.67 -14.43
N GLY A 391 -6.63 3.63 -14.18
CA GLY A 391 -6.04 2.68 -13.24
C GLY A 391 -6.52 2.89 -11.80
N GLY A 392 -6.71 4.14 -11.37
CA GLY A 392 -7.23 4.47 -10.05
C GLY A 392 -8.69 3.99 -9.86
N VAL A 393 -9.54 4.23 -10.86
CA VAL A 393 -10.93 3.73 -10.86
C VAL A 393 -10.94 2.19 -10.81
N LEU A 394 -10.13 1.52 -11.64
CA LEU A 394 -10.02 0.05 -11.61
C LEU A 394 -9.53 -0.46 -10.25
N GLY A 395 -8.50 0.17 -9.69
CA GLY A 395 -7.98 -0.18 -8.38
C GLY A 395 -9.04 -0.09 -7.28
N THR A 396 -9.81 1.00 -7.28
CA THR A 396 -10.89 1.23 -6.32
C THR A 396 -12.03 0.20 -6.47
N ILE A 397 -12.48 -0.07 -7.70
CA ILE A 397 -13.53 -1.06 -7.96
C ILE A 397 -13.05 -2.47 -7.58
N ALA A 398 -11.82 -2.82 -7.95
CA ALA A 398 -11.23 -4.11 -7.61
C ALA A 398 -11.02 -4.26 -6.09
N TYR A 399 -10.70 -3.17 -5.36
CA TYR A 399 -10.67 -3.16 -3.90
C TYR A 399 -12.05 -3.39 -3.29
N MET A 400 -13.07 -2.71 -3.80
CA MET A 400 -14.45 -2.89 -3.33
C MET A 400 -14.92 -4.33 -3.54
N ASP A 401 -14.71 -4.88 -4.74
CA ASP A 401 -15.09 -6.25 -5.06
C ASP A 401 -14.31 -7.29 -4.23
N PHE A 402 -13.06 -7.00 -3.89
CA PHE A 402 -12.24 -7.87 -3.03
C PHE A 402 -12.78 -7.94 -1.60
N HIS A 403 -13.28 -6.83 -1.07
CA HIS A 403 -13.81 -6.72 0.29
C HIS A 403 -15.34 -6.87 0.37
N ASP A 404 -16.02 -7.23 -0.73
CA ASP A 404 -17.49 -7.36 -0.84
C ASP A 404 -18.25 -6.08 -0.46
N LEU A 405 -17.71 -4.90 -0.84
CA LEU A 405 -18.32 -3.61 -0.53
C LEU A 405 -19.38 -3.24 -1.59
N PRO A 406 -20.51 -2.66 -1.18
CA PRO A 406 -21.56 -2.22 -2.11
C PRO A 406 -21.11 -0.97 -2.89
N ASP A 407 -21.73 -0.73 -4.06
CA ASP A 407 -21.45 0.45 -4.89
C ASP A 407 -21.64 1.78 -4.13
N SER A 408 -22.62 1.84 -3.22
CA SER A 408 -22.87 2.98 -2.34
C SER A 408 -21.69 3.32 -1.40
N TRP A 409 -20.78 2.37 -1.17
CA TRP A 409 -19.59 2.64 -0.37
C TRP A 409 -18.72 3.72 -1.01
N LEU A 410 -18.59 3.68 -2.33
CA LEU A 410 -17.76 4.61 -3.08
C LEU A 410 -18.51 5.93 -3.37
N GLU A 411 -19.79 5.83 -3.75
CA GLU A 411 -20.63 6.99 -4.09
C GLU A 411 -20.73 8.00 -2.94
N ASN A 412 -20.79 7.51 -1.70
CA ASN A 412 -20.93 8.33 -0.49
C ASN A 412 -19.63 8.47 0.31
N TYR A 413 -18.46 8.13 -0.28
CA TYR A 413 -17.21 8.09 0.47
C TYR A 413 -16.83 9.46 1.06
N VAL A 414 -16.81 10.51 0.25
CA VAL A 414 -16.43 11.86 0.67
C VAL A 414 -17.43 12.40 1.69
N GLU A 415 -18.73 12.23 1.44
CA GLU A 415 -19.78 12.66 2.37
C GLU A 415 -19.63 12.00 3.75
N ARG A 416 -19.48 10.66 3.77
CA ARG A 416 -19.28 9.92 5.04
C ARG A 416 -18.01 10.36 5.77
N PHE A 417 -16.94 10.65 5.03
CA PHE A 417 -15.68 11.07 5.63
C PHE A 417 -15.79 12.46 6.24
N LEU A 418 -16.43 13.39 5.54
CA LEU A 418 -16.67 14.76 6.03
C LEU A 418 -17.71 14.84 7.15
N ALA A 419 -18.58 13.84 7.28
CA ALA A 419 -19.57 13.76 8.35
C ALA A 419 -19.00 13.25 9.70
N VAL A 420 -17.73 12.83 9.74
CA VAL A 420 -17.08 12.38 10.98
C VAL A 420 -16.92 13.58 11.93
N THR A 421 -17.37 13.42 13.18
CA THR A 421 -17.27 14.47 14.21
C THR A 421 -16.05 14.30 15.11
N ALA A 422 -15.63 15.37 15.80
CA ALA A 422 -14.53 15.34 16.76
C ALA A 422 -14.75 14.30 17.88
N GLU A 423 -16.02 14.20 18.38
CA GLU A 423 -16.39 13.19 19.37
C GLU A 423 -16.19 11.77 18.85
N GLN A 424 -16.60 11.51 17.60
CA GLN A 424 -16.43 10.20 16.96
C GLN A 424 -14.96 9.85 16.77
N VAL A 425 -14.08 10.81 16.44
CA VAL A 425 -12.64 10.58 16.36
C VAL A 425 -12.08 10.14 17.71
N ARG A 426 -12.41 10.85 18.78
CA ARG A 426 -11.98 10.51 20.15
C ARG A 426 -12.53 9.14 20.59
N GLU A 427 -13.80 8.88 20.37
CA GLU A 427 -14.43 7.61 20.71
C GLU A 427 -13.78 6.44 19.93
N THR A 428 -13.48 6.63 18.65
CA THR A 428 -12.79 5.64 17.81
C THR A 428 -11.37 5.38 18.33
N ALA A 429 -10.63 6.43 18.69
CA ALA A 429 -9.31 6.28 19.30
C ALA A 429 -9.37 5.49 20.61
N ARG A 430 -10.38 5.76 21.46
CA ARG A 430 -10.60 5.00 22.70
C ARG A 430 -10.92 3.53 22.45
N ALA A 431 -11.74 3.24 21.44
CA ALA A 431 -12.18 1.88 21.14
C ALA A 431 -11.06 1.06 20.49
N TYR A 432 -10.27 1.65 19.58
CA TYR A 432 -9.40 0.90 18.69
C TYR A 432 -7.89 1.18 18.84
N LEU A 433 -7.47 2.23 19.57
CA LEU A 433 -6.05 2.51 19.82
C LEU A 433 -5.71 2.26 21.30
N SER A 434 -5.98 1.04 21.77
CA SER A 434 -5.67 0.64 23.15
C SER A 434 -4.21 0.24 23.28
N ILE A 435 -3.46 0.96 24.11
CA ILE A 435 -2.04 0.67 24.39
C ILE A 435 -1.84 -0.73 24.95
N ASP A 436 -2.78 -1.23 25.78
CA ASP A 436 -2.72 -2.56 26.38
C ASP A 436 -2.93 -3.71 25.36
N GLY A 437 -3.20 -3.39 24.09
CA GLY A 437 -3.36 -4.36 23.00
C GLY A 437 -2.30 -4.18 21.90
N MET A 438 -1.27 -3.35 22.12
CA MET A 438 -0.28 -3.05 21.09
C MET A 438 0.90 -4.02 21.11
N THR A 439 1.41 -4.31 19.93
CA THR A 439 2.70 -4.96 19.70
C THR A 439 3.74 -3.88 19.39
N LEU A 440 4.87 -3.88 20.11
CA LEU A 440 6.01 -2.98 19.89
C LEU A 440 7.25 -3.77 19.49
N VAL A 441 7.85 -3.43 18.36
CA VAL A 441 9.15 -3.95 17.96
C VAL A 441 10.13 -2.77 17.82
N VAL A 442 11.30 -2.92 18.45
CA VAL A 442 12.38 -1.94 18.34
C VAL A 442 13.64 -2.64 17.84
N VAL A 443 14.19 -2.15 16.73
CA VAL A 443 15.47 -2.62 16.18
C VAL A 443 16.50 -1.52 16.36
N GLY A 444 17.58 -1.75 17.12
CA GLY A 444 18.56 -0.71 17.41
C GLY A 444 19.75 -1.22 18.22
N ASP A 445 20.68 -0.31 18.58
CA ASP A 445 21.83 -0.64 19.42
C ASP A 445 21.41 -0.86 20.87
N GLY A 446 21.46 -2.13 21.32
CA GLY A 446 21.05 -2.52 22.66
C GLY A 446 21.85 -1.86 23.77
N ALA A 447 23.10 -1.52 23.54
CA ALA A 447 23.91 -0.83 24.54
C ALA A 447 23.39 0.60 24.84
N ALA A 448 22.80 1.24 23.85
CA ALA A 448 22.30 2.61 23.97
C ALA A 448 20.79 2.67 24.23
N VAL A 449 20.01 1.69 23.73
CA VAL A 449 18.54 1.78 23.66
C VAL A 449 17.85 1.11 24.85
N LYS A 450 18.36 -0.01 25.39
CA LYS A 450 17.67 -0.76 26.44
C LYS A 450 17.35 0.08 27.68
N SER A 451 18.31 0.88 28.15
CA SER A 451 18.07 1.77 29.29
C SER A 451 17.06 2.89 29.02
N GLN A 452 16.92 3.28 27.74
CA GLN A 452 15.89 4.24 27.34
C GLN A 452 14.50 3.60 27.36
N LEU A 453 14.37 2.33 26.91
CA LEU A 453 13.09 1.59 26.95
C LEU A 453 12.59 1.39 28.36
N GLU A 454 13.49 1.09 29.34
CA GLU A 454 13.16 1.00 30.76
C GLU A 454 12.57 2.30 31.35
N SER A 455 12.81 3.43 30.71
CA SER A 455 12.26 4.73 31.11
C SER A 455 10.89 5.05 30.52
N VAL A 456 10.36 4.18 29.64
CA VAL A 456 9.05 4.34 28.98
C VAL A 456 8.03 3.41 29.63
N PRO A 457 7.10 3.90 30.46
CA PRO A 457 6.19 3.04 31.25
C PRO A 457 5.31 2.11 30.43
N GLU A 458 4.99 2.49 29.18
CA GLU A 458 4.20 1.67 28.26
C GLU A 458 5.05 0.51 27.72
N ALA A 459 6.34 0.73 27.46
CA ALA A 459 7.26 -0.30 26.99
C ALA A 459 7.52 -1.35 28.08
N GLU A 460 7.63 -0.93 29.35
CA GLU A 460 7.79 -1.87 30.48
C GLU A 460 6.64 -2.89 30.63
N ARG A 461 5.45 -2.58 30.08
CA ARG A 461 4.27 -3.47 30.13
C ARG A 461 4.22 -4.47 28.98
N MET A 462 5.10 -4.34 27.99
CA MET A 462 5.11 -5.18 26.81
C MET A 462 5.99 -6.39 27.07
N GLU A 463 5.37 -7.58 27.15
CA GLU A 463 6.09 -8.82 27.39
C GLU A 463 7.06 -9.11 26.24
N GLY A 464 8.32 -9.36 26.54
CA GLY A 464 9.37 -9.68 25.56
C GLY A 464 10.28 -8.53 25.13
N LEU A 465 10.05 -7.31 25.61
CA LEU A 465 10.85 -6.13 25.26
C LEU A 465 12.12 -6.00 26.13
#